data_ebad2e0924c0b676518301b2accd60a7
#
_entry.id   ebad2e0924c0b676518301b2accd60a7
#
_cell.length_a   1.000
_cell.length_b   1.000
_cell.length_c   1.000
_cell.angle_alpha   90.00
_cell.angle_beta   90.00
_cell.angle_gamma   90.00
#
_symmetry.space_group_name_H-M   'P 1'
#
loop_
_entity.id
_entity.type
_entity.pdbx_description
1 polymer ?
#
loop_
_entity_poly.entity_id
_entity_poly.type
_entity_poly.pdbx_seq_one_letter_code
_entity_poly.pdbx_strand_id
1 'polypeptide(L)'
;MDKIYPFNFLIVLFLLIEFNIEAQMYDKEYINTIRLMTYNTHYCKGGSDPGKIDMNNTRKLAQVIKALDADVVALQELDSASRGREYRYLLKQIADATGIEYIDIYGNADTFDHGASLGCGVLVKKTIPIKNRKLISLPGDEKRVAVYVELEDFVFVGTHFDLNDMKRIEGAKELCRYVREESKPVFLAGDLNDSHYWKSGGIAFPILLEDFEIISDVEGGSLSGRSDNGGLIDYVLLKRNSSRGIQVRQSCIVRELSIDGAGVDMGMLSDHYPVFVDVNIKGSRK
;
A
#
# COMPACT_ATOMS: atom_id res chain seq x y z
N MET A 1 3.37 11.83 59.96
CA MET A 1 3.80 12.71 58.83
C MET A 1 4.68 11.88 57.93
N ASP A 2 4.04 11.14 57.03
CA ASP A 2 4.73 10.17 56.14
C ASP A 2 5.18 10.88 54.87
N LYS A 3 6.50 10.78 54.65
CA LYS A 3 7.12 11.36 53.46
C LYS A 3 6.74 10.49 52.25
N ILE A 4 5.87 11.01 51.41
CA ILE A 4 5.55 10.45 50.08
C ILE A 4 6.80 10.62 49.22
N TYR A 5 7.41 9.51 48.78
CA TYR A 5 8.62 9.49 47.95
C TYR A 5 8.31 9.93 46.51
N PRO A 6 9.09 10.81 45.91
CA PRO A 6 8.89 11.29 44.54
C PRO A 6 9.21 10.22 43.47
N PHE A 7 9.61 9.00 43.86
CA PHE A 7 10.05 7.93 42.96
C PHE A 7 8.92 7.35 42.11
N ASN A 8 7.68 7.28 42.65
CA ASN A 8 6.54 6.71 41.90
C ASN A 8 6.02 7.64 40.81
N PHE A 9 6.24 8.94 40.90
CA PHE A 9 5.77 9.88 39.87
C PHE A 9 6.65 9.85 38.62
N LEU A 10 7.95 9.55 38.79
CA LEU A 10 8.89 9.45 37.66
C LEU A 10 8.65 8.19 36.83
N ILE A 11 8.32 7.06 37.47
CA ILE A 11 8.03 5.79 36.78
C ILE A 11 6.73 5.88 35.96
N VAL A 12 5.71 6.52 36.51
CA VAL A 12 4.42 6.73 35.78
C VAL A 12 4.61 7.69 34.60
N LEU A 13 5.46 8.72 34.76
CA LEU A 13 5.77 9.64 33.66
C LEU A 13 6.59 8.96 32.54
N PHE A 14 7.52 8.08 32.90
CA PHE A 14 8.31 7.30 31.92
C PHE A 14 7.42 6.30 31.15
N LEU A 15 6.52 5.57 31.82
CA LEU A 15 5.56 4.68 31.17
C LEU A 15 4.59 5.43 30.27
N LEU A 16 4.13 6.64 30.65
CA LEU A 16 3.28 7.48 29.80
C LEU A 16 4.03 8.06 28.59
N ILE A 17 5.34 8.26 28.68
CA ILE A 17 6.18 8.73 27.57
C ILE A 17 6.43 7.58 26.59
N GLU A 18 6.71 6.36 27.06
CA GLU A 18 6.89 5.21 26.17
C GLU A 18 5.59 4.86 25.40
N PHE A 19 4.41 4.93 26.04
CA PHE A 19 3.12 4.70 25.36
C PHE A 19 2.79 5.74 24.28
N ASN A 20 3.33 6.96 24.37
CA ASN A 20 3.12 7.99 23.35
C ASN A 20 4.13 7.96 22.21
N ILE A 21 5.31 7.35 22.39
CA ILE A 21 6.37 7.34 21.37
C ILE A 21 6.00 6.39 20.22
N GLU A 22 5.43 5.22 20.48
CA GLU A 22 5.03 4.28 19.42
C GLU A 22 3.85 4.78 18.59
N ALA A 23 2.88 5.46 19.19
CA ALA A 23 1.77 6.06 18.45
C ALA A 23 2.20 7.20 17.51
N GLN A 24 3.29 7.91 17.85
CA GLN A 24 3.83 9.01 17.03
C GLN A 24 4.65 8.56 15.82
N MET A 25 5.10 7.32 15.75
CA MET A 25 6.01 6.86 14.70
C MET A 25 5.40 6.92 13.30
N TYR A 26 4.09 6.79 13.19
CA TYR A 26 3.36 6.79 11.91
C TYR A 26 2.40 7.96 11.75
N ASP A 27 2.41 8.94 12.66
CA ASP A 27 1.57 10.13 12.52
C ASP A 27 2.04 10.99 11.34
N LYS A 28 1.08 11.61 10.66
CA LYS A 28 1.40 12.59 9.62
C LYS A 28 1.93 13.87 10.29
N GLU A 29 3.19 14.19 10.07
CA GLU A 29 3.83 15.34 10.70
C GLU A 29 3.25 16.72 10.30
N TYR A 30 2.56 16.79 9.15
CA TYR A 30 2.08 18.05 8.58
C TYR A 30 0.62 17.96 8.12
N ILE A 31 -0.16 19.01 8.36
CA ILE A 31 -1.61 19.08 8.08
C ILE A 31 -1.96 18.82 6.60
N ASN A 32 -1.08 19.18 5.67
CA ASN A 32 -1.33 19.05 4.23
C ASN A 32 -0.61 17.83 3.62
N THR A 33 -0.27 16.85 4.43
CA THR A 33 0.39 15.63 3.97
C THR A 33 -0.64 14.64 3.43
N ILE A 34 -0.34 14.10 2.25
CA ILE A 34 -1.09 13.01 1.64
C ILE A 34 -0.28 11.73 1.85
N ARG A 35 -0.90 10.73 2.49
CA ARG A 35 -0.31 9.40 2.65
C ARG A 35 -0.77 8.49 1.53
N LEU A 36 0.20 8.07 0.72
CA LEU A 36 0.06 7.08 -0.34
C LEU A 36 0.56 5.74 0.20
N MET A 37 -0.19 4.66 0.01
CA MET A 37 0.15 3.36 0.56
C MET A 37 -0.04 2.26 -0.47
N THR A 38 0.75 1.20 -0.38
CA THR A 38 0.50 -0.09 -1.02
C THR A 38 0.49 -1.21 0.02
N TYR A 39 -0.38 -2.19 -0.16
CA TYR A 39 -0.47 -3.34 0.71
C TYR A 39 -1.04 -4.57 -0.03
N ASN A 40 -0.21 -5.58 -0.25
CA ASN A 40 -0.69 -6.87 -0.72
C ASN A 40 -1.42 -7.57 0.43
N THR A 41 -2.69 -7.92 0.23
CA THR A 41 -3.59 -8.43 1.26
C THR A 41 -3.59 -9.94 1.40
N HIS A 42 -2.87 -10.65 0.53
CA HIS A 42 -2.88 -12.10 0.46
C HIS A 42 -4.31 -12.67 0.50
N TYR A 43 -5.20 -12.09 -0.29
CA TYR A 43 -6.64 -12.43 -0.34
C TYR A 43 -7.33 -12.44 1.04
N CYS A 44 -6.82 -11.70 2.00
CA CYS A 44 -7.25 -11.72 3.40
C CYS A 44 -7.11 -13.10 4.09
N LYS A 45 -6.21 -13.96 3.63
CA LYS A 45 -5.98 -15.29 4.23
C LYS A 45 -5.12 -15.24 5.49
N GLY A 46 -4.31 -14.21 5.65
CA GLY A 46 -3.23 -14.14 6.62
C GLY A 46 -1.87 -14.53 6.02
N GLY A 47 -0.81 -14.37 6.81
CA GLY A 47 0.58 -14.55 6.36
C GLY A 47 1.01 -16.00 6.31
N SER A 48 1.27 -16.61 7.45
CA SER A 48 1.90 -17.95 7.57
C SER A 48 0.92 -19.11 7.64
N ASP A 49 -0.34 -18.86 8.01
CA ASP A 49 -1.38 -19.88 8.04
C ASP A 49 -2.26 -19.74 6.80
N PRO A 50 -2.34 -20.76 5.91
CA PRO A 50 -3.34 -20.79 4.85
C PRO A 50 -4.77 -20.91 5.39
N GLY A 51 -4.95 -20.56 6.65
CA GLY A 51 -6.19 -20.61 7.40
C GLY A 51 -7.36 -20.01 6.64
N LYS A 52 -8.52 -20.22 7.16
CA LYS A 52 -9.79 -19.82 6.57
C LYS A 52 -9.80 -18.31 6.30
N ILE A 53 -10.11 -17.96 5.06
CA ILE A 53 -10.48 -16.60 4.71
C ILE A 53 -11.73 -16.25 5.49
N ASP A 54 -11.61 -15.38 6.46
CA ASP A 54 -12.75 -14.96 7.26
C ASP A 54 -12.81 -13.42 7.38
N MET A 55 -13.94 -12.94 7.86
CA MET A 55 -14.12 -11.51 8.10
C MET A 55 -13.23 -10.97 9.21
N ASN A 56 -12.69 -11.83 10.07
CA ASN A 56 -11.82 -11.39 11.15
C ASN A 56 -10.50 -10.87 10.62
N ASN A 57 -9.84 -11.60 9.70
CA ASN A 57 -8.61 -11.14 9.08
C ASN A 57 -8.85 -9.88 8.22
N THR A 58 -9.95 -9.82 7.47
CA THR A 58 -10.35 -8.63 6.72
C THR A 58 -10.50 -7.39 7.62
N ARG A 59 -11.12 -7.54 8.79
CA ARG A 59 -11.24 -6.45 9.79
C ARG A 59 -9.89 -6.01 10.33
N LYS A 60 -9.00 -6.96 10.61
CA LYS A 60 -7.64 -6.63 11.09
C LYS A 60 -6.84 -5.87 10.04
N LEU A 61 -6.86 -6.29 8.77
CA LEU A 61 -6.25 -5.55 7.66
C LEU A 61 -6.84 -4.13 7.55
N ALA A 62 -8.15 -4.00 7.66
CA ALA A 62 -8.82 -2.71 7.66
C ALA A 62 -8.41 -1.83 8.85
N GLN A 63 -8.20 -2.42 10.04
CA GLN A 63 -7.70 -1.68 11.21
C GLN A 63 -6.29 -1.15 10.99
N VAL A 64 -5.41 -1.89 10.31
CA VAL A 64 -4.07 -1.42 9.91
C VAL A 64 -4.20 -0.20 8.99
N ILE A 65 -5.00 -0.29 7.94
CA ILE A 65 -5.23 0.83 7.00
C ILE A 65 -5.77 2.06 7.74
N LYS A 66 -6.71 1.85 8.67
CA LYS A 66 -7.28 2.90 9.51
C LYS A 66 -6.24 3.53 10.43
N ALA A 67 -5.45 2.72 11.14
CA ALA A 67 -4.44 3.18 12.08
C ALA A 67 -3.34 3.99 11.38
N LEU A 68 -2.99 3.61 10.15
CA LEU A 68 -2.04 4.35 9.33
C LEU A 68 -2.64 5.60 8.67
N ASP A 69 -3.94 5.84 8.78
CA ASP A 69 -4.66 7.00 8.22
C ASP A 69 -4.32 7.28 6.74
N ALA A 70 -4.20 6.23 5.92
CA ALA A 70 -3.83 6.35 4.52
C ALA A 70 -4.90 7.10 3.71
N ASP A 71 -4.47 7.99 2.81
CA ASP A 71 -5.38 8.80 1.99
C ASP A 71 -5.72 8.12 0.67
N VAL A 72 -4.72 7.48 0.05
CA VAL A 72 -4.86 6.67 -1.17
C VAL A 72 -4.11 5.37 -0.98
N VAL A 73 -4.77 4.24 -1.22
CA VAL A 73 -4.22 2.90 -0.97
C VAL A 73 -4.34 2.02 -2.20
N ALA A 74 -3.23 1.46 -2.66
CA ALA A 74 -3.22 0.35 -3.62
C ALA A 74 -3.26 -0.96 -2.84
N LEU A 75 -4.21 -1.83 -3.16
CA LEU A 75 -4.36 -3.15 -2.56
C LEU A 75 -4.21 -4.23 -3.64
N GLN A 76 -3.40 -5.23 -3.37
CA GLN A 76 -3.15 -6.36 -4.25
C GLN A 76 -3.74 -7.63 -3.67
N GLU A 77 -3.79 -8.67 -4.50
CA GLU A 77 -4.39 -9.96 -4.18
C GLU A 77 -5.80 -9.83 -3.62
N LEU A 78 -6.63 -9.20 -4.40
CA LEU A 78 -8.07 -9.09 -4.15
C LEU A 78 -8.82 -10.02 -5.08
N ASP A 79 -9.94 -10.53 -4.62
CA ASP A 79 -10.92 -11.13 -5.50
C ASP A 79 -12.33 -10.58 -5.28
N SER A 80 -13.19 -10.94 -6.22
CA SER A 80 -14.59 -10.59 -6.21
C SER A 80 -15.40 -11.82 -6.59
N ALA A 81 -16.34 -12.18 -5.73
CA ALA A 81 -17.31 -13.26 -5.93
C ALA A 81 -16.72 -14.67 -6.19
N SER A 82 -15.49 -14.95 -5.74
CA SER A 82 -14.87 -16.26 -5.85
C SER A 82 -15.54 -17.28 -4.95
N ARG A 83 -15.89 -18.44 -5.52
CA ARG A 83 -16.46 -19.58 -4.76
C ARG A 83 -15.50 -20.07 -3.68
N GLY A 84 -14.21 -20.16 -3.97
CA GLY A 84 -13.19 -20.59 -3.01
C GLY A 84 -12.98 -19.63 -1.85
N ARG A 85 -13.55 -18.41 -1.95
CA ARG A 85 -13.49 -17.36 -0.94
C ARG A 85 -14.88 -16.84 -0.55
N GLU A 86 -15.85 -17.73 -0.48
CA GLU A 86 -17.21 -17.46 0.04
C GLU A 86 -17.96 -16.35 -0.71
N TYR A 87 -17.69 -16.17 -2.01
CA TYR A 87 -18.32 -15.14 -2.86
C TYR A 87 -18.15 -13.70 -2.34
N ARG A 88 -17.06 -13.41 -1.67
CA ARG A 88 -16.80 -12.11 -1.03
C ARG A 88 -16.35 -11.07 -2.06
N TYR A 89 -16.56 -9.79 -1.72
CA TYR A 89 -16.06 -8.62 -2.45
C TYR A 89 -15.01 -7.93 -1.57
N LEU A 90 -13.77 -8.42 -1.61
CA LEU A 90 -12.73 -8.10 -0.62
C LEU A 90 -12.44 -6.61 -0.52
N LEU A 91 -12.25 -5.91 -1.64
CA LEU A 91 -11.95 -4.47 -1.63
C LEU A 91 -13.01 -3.68 -0.88
N LYS A 92 -14.28 -3.90 -1.21
CA LYS A 92 -15.38 -3.21 -0.54
C LYS A 92 -15.48 -3.57 0.95
N GLN A 93 -15.29 -4.82 1.29
CA GLN A 93 -15.34 -5.27 2.68
C GLN A 93 -14.20 -4.68 3.52
N ILE A 94 -12.99 -4.54 2.95
CA ILE A 94 -11.89 -3.83 3.58
C ILE A 94 -12.26 -2.36 3.78
N ALA A 95 -12.72 -1.68 2.72
CA ALA A 95 -13.11 -0.28 2.80
C ALA A 95 -14.17 -0.03 3.89
N ASP A 96 -15.25 -0.81 3.88
CA ASP A 96 -16.33 -0.70 4.87
C ASP A 96 -15.82 -0.96 6.31
N ALA A 97 -14.93 -1.94 6.48
CA ALA A 97 -14.42 -2.31 7.80
C ALA A 97 -13.43 -1.30 8.39
N THR A 98 -12.86 -0.39 7.61
CA THR A 98 -12.03 0.71 8.15
C THR A 98 -12.85 1.71 8.95
N GLY A 99 -14.14 1.86 8.62
CA GLY A 99 -15.00 2.95 9.11
C GLY A 99 -14.61 4.34 8.60
N ILE A 100 -13.62 4.42 7.70
CA ILE A 100 -13.27 5.64 6.96
C ILE A 100 -14.09 5.66 5.66
N GLU A 101 -14.56 6.83 5.27
CA GLU A 101 -15.27 6.96 4.00
C GLU A 101 -14.30 6.91 2.82
N TYR A 102 -14.14 5.71 2.24
CA TYR A 102 -13.39 5.49 1.02
C TYR A 102 -14.33 5.34 -0.20
N ILE A 103 -13.81 5.74 -1.36
CA ILE A 103 -14.27 5.30 -2.67
C ILE A 103 -13.41 4.11 -3.04
N ASP A 104 -14.02 2.97 -3.28
CA ASP A 104 -13.36 1.75 -3.71
C ASP A 104 -13.42 1.62 -5.24
N ILE A 105 -12.26 1.37 -5.87
CA ILE A 105 -12.12 1.20 -7.32
C ILE A 105 -11.45 -0.15 -7.55
N TYR A 106 -12.24 -1.14 -7.91
CA TYR A 106 -11.76 -2.49 -8.19
C TYR A 106 -11.30 -2.61 -9.63
N GLY A 107 -10.09 -3.13 -9.82
CA GLY A 107 -9.50 -3.49 -11.09
C GLY A 107 -9.62 -4.99 -11.31
N ASN A 108 -10.55 -5.40 -12.18
CA ASN A 108 -10.67 -6.78 -12.62
C ASN A 108 -9.54 -7.10 -13.60
N ALA A 109 -8.64 -7.99 -13.22
CA ALA A 109 -7.58 -8.49 -14.09
C ALA A 109 -8.05 -9.69 -14.92
N ASP A 110 -8.68 -10.66 -14.29
CA ASP A 110 -9.21 -11.85 -14.95
C ASP A 110 -10.57 -12.26 -14.36
N THR A 111 -11.45 -12.70 -15.22
CA THR A 111 -12.77 -13.22 -14.86
C THR A 111 -12.80 -14.72 -15.10
N PHE A 112 -13.23 -15.47 -14.13
CA PHE A 112 -13.35 -16.93 -14.17
C PHE A 112 -14.66 -17.36 -13.50
N ASP A 113 -14.94 -18.64 -13.51
CA ASP A 113 -16.03 -19.35 -12.84
C ASP A 113 -17.23 -18.48 -12.40
N HIS A 114 -18.25 -18.37 -13.26
CA HIS A 114 -19.53 -17.66 -12.99
C HIS A 114 -19.40 -16.17 -12.62
N GLY A 115 -18.41 -15.47 -13.15
CA GLY A 115 -18.22 -14.04 -12.93
C GLY A 115 -17.35 -13.68 -11.73
N ALA A 116 -16.75 -14.68 -11.08
CA ALA A 116 -15.68 -14.43 -10.13
C ALA A 116 -14.48 -13.78 -10.81
N SER A 117 -13.72 -12.96 -10.09
CA SER A 117 -12.56 -12.27 -10.66
C SER A 117 -11.43 -12.12 -9.67
N LEU A 118 -10.21 -12.03 -10.19
CA LEU A 118 -9.00 -11.65 -9.48
C LEU A 118 -8.56 -10.26 -9.93
N GLY A 119 -7.88 -9.54 -9.05
CA GLY A 119 -7.37 -8.24 -9.40
C GLY A 119 -6.69 -7.50 -8.26
N CYS A 120 -6.57 -6.21 -8.45
CA CYS A 120 -6.14 -5.27 -7.45
C CYS A 120 -7.15 -4.11 -7.32
N GLY A 121 -6.94 -3.23 -6.38
CA GLY A 121 -7.86 -2.12 -6.17
C GLY A 121 -7.18 -0.89 -5.63
N VAL A 122 -7.89 0.23 -5.72
CA VAL A 122 -7.47 1.48 -5.09
C VAL A 122 -8.59 1.98 -4.20
N LEU A 123 -8.25 2.34 -2.97
CA LEU A 123 -9.10 3.10 -2.06
C LEU A 123 -8.66 4.55 -2.08
N VAL A 124 -9.61 5.47 -2.19
CA VAL A 124 -9.39 6.92 -2.11
C VAL A 124 -10.32 7.50 -1.07
N LYS A 125 -9.81 8.25 -0.07
CA LYS A 125 -10.67 8.97 0.87
C LYS A 125 -11.65 9.87 0.11
N LYS A 126 -12.92 9.85 0.47
CA LYS A 126 -13.97 10.67 -0.20
C LYS A 126 -13.71 12.17 -0.16
N THR A 127 -12.86 12.62 0.76
CA THR A 127 -12.41 14.02 0.83
C THR A 127 -11.51 14.44 -0.33
N ILE A 128 -10.95 13.47 -1.09
CA ILE A 128 -10.08 13.71 -2.24
C ILE A 128 -10.89 13.49 -3.52
N PRO A 129 -11.15 14.54 -4.31
CA PRO A 129 -11.97 14.43 -5.51
C PRO A 129 -11.29 13.59 -6.61
N ILE A 130 -12.01 12.59 -7.12
CA ILE A 130 -11.58 11.80 -8.28
C ILE A 130 -12.07 12.51 -9.55
N LYS A 131 -11.18 12.77 -10.49
CA LYS A 131 -11.47 13.37 -11.79
C LYS A 131 -11.74 12.32 -12.86
N ASN A 132 -10.94 11.24 -12.85
CA ASN A 132 -11.04 10.18 -13.83
C ASN A 132 -10.51 8.86 -13.24
N ARG A 133 -10.94 7.75 -13.82
CA ARG A 133 -10.44 6.42 -13.49
C ARG A 133 -10.43 5.54 -14.73
N LYS A 134 -9.39 4.71 -14.85
CA LYS A 134 -9.21 3.78 -15.96
C LYS A 134 -8.60 2.48 -15.46
N LEU A 135 -8.86 1.40 -16.15
CA LEU A 135 -8.21 0.11 -15.96
C LEU A 135 -7.27 -0.11 -17.14
N ILE A 136 -6.02 -0.41 -16.83
CA ILE A 136 -4.99 -0.72 -17.81
C ILE A 136 -4.71 -2.20 -17.70
N SER A 137 -5.09 -2.97 -18.73
CA SER A 137 -4.74 -4.39 -18.78
C SER A 137 -3.24 -4.56 -18.93
N LEU A 138 -2.67 -5.38 -18.08
CA LEU A 138 -1.24 -5.71 -18.14
C LEU A 138 -1.05 -7.18 -18.53
N PRO A 139 0.02 -7.49 -19.26
CA PRO A 139 0.35 -8.87 -19.59
C PRO A 139 0.68 -9.68 -18.33
N GLY A 140 0.31 -10.94 -18.34
CA GLY A 140 0.58 -11.89 -17.27
C GLY A 140 0.21 -13.30 -17.67
N ASP A 141 0.87 -14.29 -17.09
CA ASP A 141 0.44 -15.68 -17.12
C ASP A 141 -0.86 -15.81 -16.27
N GLU A 142 -0.89 -15.14 -15.13
CA GLU A 142 -2.14 -14.61 -14.56
C GLU A 142 -2.34 -13.21 -15.11
N LYS A 143 -3.48 -12.93 -15.74
CA LYS A 143 -3.76 -11.59 -16.23
C LYS A 143 -3.62 -10.56 -15.11
N ARG A 144 -3.02 -9.42 -15.41
CA ARG A 144 -2.76 -8.33 -14.48
C ARG A 144 -3.48 -7.05 -14.90
N VAL A 145 -3.63 -6.15 -13.96
CA VAL A 145 -4.28 -4.86 -14.19
C VAL A 145 -3.59 -3.77 -13.38
N ALA A 146 -3.53 -2.57 -13.93
CA ALA A 146 -3.27 -1.38 -13.16
C ALA A 146 -4.52 -0.53 -13.06
N VAL A 147 -4.81 -0.04 -11.86
CA VAL A 147 -5.91 0.85 -11.55
C VAL A 147 -5.37 2.28 -11.57
N TYR A 148 -5.66 3.00 -12.65
CA TYR A 148 -5.31 4.40 -12.82
C TYR A 148 -6.41 5.29 -12.23
N VAL A 149 -6.03 6.19 -11.32
CA VAL A 149 -6.93 7.15 -10.68
C VAL A 149 -6.35 8.55 -10.82
N GLU A 150 -7.02 9.40 -11.57
CA GLU A 150 -6.68 10.81 -11.68
C GLU A 150 -7.39 11.61 -10.59
N LEU A 151 -6.62 12.25 -9.75
CA LEU A 151 -7.08 13.15 -8.69
C LEU A 151 -6.88 14.61 -9.12
N GLU A 152 -7.23 15.57 -8.28
CA GLU A 152 -7.09 17.00 -8.61
C GLU A 152 -5.64 17.36 -8.95
N ASP A 153 -4.71 17.02 -8.07
CA ASP A 153 -3.33 17.48 -8.10
C ASP A 153 -2.33 16.43 -8.61
N PHE A 154 -2.72 15.16 -8.71
CA PHE A 154 -1.84 14.05 -9.10
C PHE A 154 -2.61 12.86 -9.66
N VAL A 155 -1.87 11.92 -10.21
CA VAL A 155 -2.35 10.60 -10.62
C VAL A 155 -1.78 9.54 -9.69
N PHE A 156 -2.61 8.60 -9.28
CA PHE A 156 -2.20 7.41 -8.54
C PHE A 156 -2.50 6.16 -9.35
N VAL A 157 -1.51 5.28 -9.48
CA VAL A 157 -1.62 4.02 -10.21
C VAL A 157 -1.32 2.88 -9.25
N GLY A 158 -2.33 2.07 -8.93
CA GLY A 158 -2.18 0.85 -8.14
C GLY A 158 -2.02 -0.37 -9.04
N THR A 159 -1.03 -1.23 -8.80
CA THR A 159 -0.79 -2.41 -9.65
C THR A 159 -0.27 -3.62 -8.87
N HIS A 160 -0.24 -4.77 -9.54
CA HIS A 160 0.43 -5.99 -9.12
C HIS A 160 1.04 -6.64 -10.37
N PHE A 161 2.36 -6.71 -10.45
CA PHE A 161 3.03 -7.31 -11.58
C PHE A 161 3.02 -8.83 -11.53
N ASP A 162 3.25 -9.45 -12.68
CA ASP A 162 3.27 -10.91 -12.81
C ASP A 162 4.56 -11.52 -12.25
N LEU A 163 4.50 -12.79 -11.88
CA LEU A 163 5.66 -13.57 -11.43
C LEU A 163 6.62 -13.94 -12.57
N ASN A 164 6.12 -13.96 -13.82
CA ASN A 164 6.92 -14.25 -15.02
C ASN A 164 7.75 -13.03 -15.42
N ASP A 165 9.07 -13.21 -15.53
CA ASP A 165 10.03 -12.15 -15.84
C ASP A 165 9.69 -11.39 -17.12
N MET A 166 9.35 -12.09 -18.20
CA MET A 166 9.03 -11.46 -19.48
C MET A 166 7.74 -10.64 -19.38
N LYS A 167 6.77 -11.14 -18.65
CA LYS A 167 5.50 -10.44 -18.42
C LYS A 167 5.68 -9.20 -17.55
N ARG A 168 6.57 -9.24 -16.55
CA ARG A 168 6.97 -8.04 -15.79
C ARG A 168 7.60 -6.98 -16.68
N ILE A 169 8.53 -7.37 -17.56
CA ILE A 169 9.15 -6.46 -18.54
C ILE A 169 8.09 -5.80 -19.44
N GLU A 170 7.17 -6.60 -19.99
CA GLU A 170 6.10 -6.12 -20.85
C GLU A 170 5.15 -5.19 -20.07
N GLY A 171 4.80 -5.56 -18.83
CA GLY A 171 3.96 -4.76 -17.94
C GLY A 171 4.58 -3.40 -17.59
N ALA A 172 5.87 -3.38 -17.25
CA ALA A 172 6.60 -2.15 -16.99
C ALA A 172 6.62 -1.22 -18.20
N LYS A 173 6.91 -1.76 -19.40
CA LYS A 173 6.88 -0.98 -20.66
C LYS A 173 5.49 -0.41 -20.94
N GLU A 174 4.44 -1.20 -20.74
CA GLU A 174 3.06 -0.75 -20.97
C GLU A 174 2.68 0.37 -20.01
N LEU A 175 3.00 0.26 -18.71
CA LEU A 175 2.75 1.32 -17.74
C LEU A 175 3.52 2.61 -18.07
N CYS A 176 4.82 2.52 -18.33
CA CYS A 176 5.63 3.67 -18.73
C CYS A 176 5.04 4.36 -19.97
N ARG A 177 4.68 3.56 -21.00
CA ARG A 177 4.04 4.07 -22.21
C ARG A 177 2.72 4.79 -21.91
N TYR A 178 1.89 4.22 -21.03
CA TYR A 178 0.57 4.74 -20.71
C TYR A 178 0.62 6.09 -19.98
N VAL A 179 1.58 6.26 -19.06
CA VAL A 179 1.70 7.49 -18.25
C VAL A 179 2.69 8.52 -18.85
N ARG A 180 3.30 8.22 -20.00
CA ARG A 180 4.36 9.06 -20.57
C ARG A 180 3.95 10.52 -20.74
N GLU A 181 2.78 10.73 -21.33
CA GLU A 181 2.25 12.08 -21.65
C GLU A 181 1.51 12.72 -20.47
N GLU A 182 1.48 12.06 -19.30
CA GLU A 182 0.79 12.61 -18.14
C GLU A 182 1.57 13.80 -17.57
N SER A 183 0.90 14.94 -17.48
CA SER A 183 1.51 16.19 -17.02
C SER A 183 1.49 16.39 -15.51
N LYS A 184 0.53 15.73 -14.83
CA LYS A 184 0.46 15.72 -13.37
C LYS A 184 1.53 14.81 -12.77
N PRO A 185 1.93 15.01 -11.51
CA PRO A 185 2.69 14.01 -10.77
C PRO A 185 2.00 12.64 -10.83
N VAL A 186 2.76 11.59 -11.17
CA VAL A 186 2.26 10.22 -11.22
C VAL A 186 2.97 9.41 -10.14
N PHE A 187 2.19 8.84 -9.24
CA PHE A 187 2.65 7.86 -8.26
C PHE A 187 2.22 6.46 -8.70
N LEU A 188 3.19 5.56 -8.80
CA LEU A 188 2.98 4.15 -9.06
C LEU A 188 3.22 3.39 -7.76
N ALA A 189 2.23 2.64 -7.28
CA ALA A 189 2.30 1.89 -6.05
C ALA A 189 1.84 0.44 -6.25
N GLY A 190 2.53 -0.52 -5.65
CA GLY A 190 2.13 -1.92 -5.78
C GLY A 190 3.19 -2.92 -5.39
N ASP A 191 2.78 -4.17 -5.42
CA ASP A 191 3.65 -5.33 -5.46
C ASP A 191 4.17 -5.48 -6.89
N LEU A 192 5.45 -5.19 -7.08
CA LEU A 192 6.08 -5.25 -8.40
C LEU A 192 6.65 -6.63 -8.71
N ASN A 193 6.59 -7.58 -7.76
CA ASN A 193 7.20 -8.90 -7.87
C ASN A 193 8.64 -8.86 -8.38
N ASP A 194 9.32 -7.75 -8.11
CA ASP A 194 10.68 -7.45 -8.54
C ASP A 194 11.38 -6.60 -7.49
N SER A 195 12.70 -6.64 -7.47
CA SER A 195 13.50 -5.83 -6.56
C SER A 195 14.71 -5.23 -7.24
N HIS A 196 14.93 -3.94 -7.00
CA HIS A 196 16.14 -3.27 -7.47
C HIS A 196 17.43 -3.79 -6.79
N TYR A 197 17.29 -4.57 -5.71
CA TYR A 197 18.39 -5.28 -5.05
C TYR A 197 18.75 -6.63 -5.70
N TRP A 198 17.90 -7.15 -6.57
CA TRP A 198 18.21 -8.40 -7.24
C TRP A 198 19.32 -8.24 -8.29
N LYS A 199 19.87 -9.36 -8.74
CA LYS A 199 20.93 -9.35 -9.75
C LYS A 199 20.54 -8.45 -10.94
N SER A 200 21.47 -7.62 -11.37
CA SER A 200 21.28 -6.64 -12.46
C SER A 200 20.25 -5.53 -12.16
N GLY A 201 19.92 -5.32 -10.88
CA GLY A 201 18.94 -4.30 -10.50
C GLY A 201 17.49 -4.72 -10.75
N GLY A 202 17.20 -6.02 -10.73
CA GLY A 202 15.89 -6.56 -11.06
C GLY A 202 15.65 -6.75 -12.56
N ILE A 203 14.43 -7.05 -12.94
CA ILE A 203 14.01 -7.34 -14.32
C ILE A 203 13.18 -6.19 -14.91
N ALA A 204 12.18 -5.71 -14.17
CA ALA A 204 11.32 -4.59 -14.57
C ALA A 204 11.90 -3.23 -14.13
N PHE A 205 12.66 -3.18 -13.03
CA PHE A 205 13.22 -1.94 -12.48
C PHE A 205 14.11 -1.18 -13.47
N PRO A 206 15.00 -1.79 -14.28
CA PRO A 206 15.76 -1.05 -15.27
C PRO A 206 14.88 -0.23 -16.23
N ILE A 207 13.67 -0.72 -16.55
CA ILE A 207 12.71 -0.05 -17.42
C ILE A 207 11.96 1.04 -16.63
N LEU A 208 11.46 0.70 -15.44
CA LEU A 208 10.73 1.64 -14.60
C LEU A 208 11.58 2.85 -14.22
N LEU A 209 12.86 2.64 -13.89
CA LEU A 209 13.77 3.69 -13.45
C LEU A 209 14.21 4.66 -14.57
N GLU A 210 13.90 4.38 -15.84
CA GLU A 210 14.03 5.37 -16.92
C GLU A 210 13.04 6.54 -16.70
N ASP A 211 11.79 6.22 -16.32
CA ASP A 211 10.70 7.20 -16.18
C ASP A 211 10.37 7.54 -14.72
N PHE A 212 10.73 6.70 -13.75
CA PHE A 212 10.38 6.82 -12.34
C PHE A 212 11.58 6.90 -11.42
N GLU A 213 11.37 7.36 -10.20
CA GLU A 213 12.29 7.25 -9.07
C GLU A 213 11.59 6.56 -7.90
N ILE A 214 12.33 5.78 -7.11
CA ILE A 214 11.82 5.16 -5.89
C ILE A 214 11.72 6.25 -4.84
N ILE A 215 10.56 6.41 -4.22
CA ILE A 215 10.33 7.35 -3.12
C ILE A 215 9.92 6.67 -1.83
N SER A 216 9.61 5.38 -1.87
CA SER A 216 9.36 4.57 -0.68
C SER A 216 10.66 4.17 0.02
N ASP A 217 10.53 3.79 1.29
CA ASP A 217 11.61 3.20 2.06
C ASP A 217 12.17 1.96 1.33
N VAL A 218 13.49 1.82 1.37
CA VAL A 218 14.21 0.74 0.71
C VAL A 218 15.01 -0.14 1.69
N GLU A 219 14.89 0.11 2.98
CA GLU A 219 15.65 -0.63 3.99
C GLU A 219 14.89 -1.87 4.48
N GLY A 220 15.41 -3.04 4.15
CA GLY A 220 14.83 -4.35 4.49
C GLY A 220 13.66 -4.78 3.61
N GLY A 221 13.13 -5.97 3.85
CA GLY A 221 12.09 -6.60 3.03
C GLY A 221 10.67 -6.12 3.33
N SER A 222 9.81 -6.14 2.34
CA SER A 222 8.36 -6.01 2.48
C SER A 222 7.65 -7.35 2.63
N LEU A 223 8.33 -8.48 2.37
CA LEU A 223 7.82 -9.83 2.65
C LEU A 223 8.01 -10.21 4.11
N SER A 224 6.96 -10.72 4.78
CA SER A 224 6.98 -11.05 6.21
C SER A 224 7.94 -12.21 6.56
N GLY A 225 8.19 -13.09 5.63
CA GLY A 225 9.16 -14.19 5.80
C GLY A 225 10.59 -13.85 5.38
N ARG A 226 10.86 -12.63 4.89
CA ARG A 226 12.13 -12.23 4.32
C ARG A 226 12.47 -10.78 4.61
N SER A 227 13.13 -10.56 5.74
CA SER A 227 13.46 -9.22 6.26
C SER A 227 14.66 -8.55 5.58
N ASP A 228 15.44 -9.28 4.78
CA ASP A 228 16.55 -8.71 4.02
C ASP A 228 16.05 -7.89 2.81
N ASN A 229 16.92 -7.04 2.26
CA ASN A 229 16.56 -6.19 1.11
C ASN A 229 16.13 -7.00 -0.14
N GLY A 230 16.54 -8.26 -0.25
CA GLY A 230 16.08 -9.15 -1.32
C GLY A 230 14.59 -9.52 -1.23
N GLY A 231 13.96 -9.32 -0.07
CA GLY A 231 12.52 -9.46 0.15
C GLY A 231 11.71 -8.18 -0.09
N LEU A 232 12.34 -7.10 -0.55
CA LEU A 232 11.65 -5.86 -0.89
C LEU A 232 11.09 -5.96 -2.31
N ILE A 233 9.77 -6.05 -2.44
CA ILE A 233 9.06 -6.13 -3.73
C ILE A 233 7.85 -5.19 -3.82
N ASP A 234 7.48 -4.53 -2.72
CA ASP A 234 6.41 -3.53 -2.67
C ASP A 234 7.01 -2.12 -2.64
N TYR A 235 6.55 -1.26 -3.53
CA TYR A 235 7.14 0.06 -3.72
C TYR A 235 6.10 1.15 -3.96
N VAL A 236 6.52 2.40 -3.69
CA VAL A 236 5.91 3.60 -4.24
C VAL A 236 6.97 4.34 -5.05
N LEU A 237 6.67 4.56 -6.32
CA LEU A 237 7.52 5.26 -7.27
C LEU A 237 6.87 6.58 -7.69
N LEU A 238 7.69 7.58 -8.02
CA LEU A 238 7.26 8.89 -8.55
C LEU A 238 7.84 9.12 -9.95
N LYS A 239 7.00 9.54 -10.89
CA LYS A 239 7.44 9.89 -12.25
C LYS A 239 8.40 11.09 -12.22
N ARG A 240 9.61 10.94 -12.75
CA ARG A 240 10.72 11.90 -12.66
C ARG A 240 10.39 13.29 -13.19
N ASN A 241 9.78 13.37 -14.36
CA ASN A 241 9.51 14.66 -15.03
C ASN A 241 8.40 15.47 -14.36
N SER A 242 7.68 14.89 -13.40
CA SER A 242 6.59 15.52 -12.65
C SER A 242 6.91 15.69 -11.16
N SER A 243 8.14 15.42 -10.75
CA SER A 243 8.56 15.51 -9.34
C SER A 243 8.68 16.96 -8.82
N ARG A 244 8.64 17.97 -9.71
CA ARG A 244 8.68 19.39 -9.30
C ARG A 244 7.50 19.73 -8.41
N GLY A 245 7.79 20.15 -7.18
CA GLY A 245 6.77 20.50 -6.20
C GLY A 245 6.31 19.35 -5.30
N ILE A 246 6.83 18.13 -5.50
CA ILE A 246 6.63 17.02 -4.58
C ILE A 246 7.73 17.03 -3.53
N GLN A 247 7.33 16.89 -2.28
CA GLN A 247 8.25 16.73 -1.16
C GLN A 247 7.86 15.49 -0.36
N VAL A 248 8.73 14.49 -0.37
CA VAL A 248 8.60 13.32 0.51
C VAL A 248 8.91 13.75 1.94
N ARG A 249 8.05 13.43 2.88
CA ARG A 249 8.15 13.78 4.30
C ARG A 249 8.54 12.59 5.14
N GLN A 250 7.89 11.48 4.92
CA GLN A 250 8.11 10.22 5.61
C GLN A 250 7.91 9.08 4.63
N SER A 251 8.62 7.99 4.83
CA SER A 251 8.36 6.72 4.17
C SER A 251 8.69 5.58 5.12
N CYS A 252 7.91 4.50 5.06
CA CYS A 252 8.11 3.37 5.96
C CYS A 252 7.57 2.08 5.35
N ILE A 253 8.28 0.98 5.60
CA ILE A 253 7.77 -0.39 5.53
C ILE A 253 7.29 -0.76 6.93
N VAL A 254 5.98 -0.90 7.13
CA VAL A 254 5.35 -1.05 8.45
C VAL A 254 5.43 -2.51 8.90
N ARG A 255 6.50 -2.87 9.59
CA ARG A 255 6.74 -4.21 10.12
C ARG A 255 6.15 -4.40 11.51
N GLU A 256 6.03 -3.31 12.26
CA GLU A 256 5.52 -3.27 13.63
C GLU A 256 4.41 -2.22 13.71
N LEU A 257 3.34 -2.53 14.38
CA LEU A 257 2.23 -1.61 14.60
C LEU A 257 1.55 -1.95 15.92
N SER A 258 1.20 -0.92 16.68
CA SER A 258 0.35 -1.04 17.86
C SER A 258 -0.97 -0.34 17.63
N ILE A 259 -2.08 -1.01 17.93
CA ILE A 259 -3.43 -0.46 17.83
C ILE A 259 -4.08 -0.56 19.22
N ASP A 260 -4.51 0.57 19.76
CA ASP A 260 -5.10 0.69 21.11
C ASP A 260 -4.19 0.07 22.21
N GLY A 261 -2.87 0.22 22.05
CA GLY A 261 -1.86 -0.29 22.99
C GLY A 261 -1.57 -1.78 22.87
N ALA A 262 -2.14 -2.48 21.90
CA ALA A 262 -1.85 -3.88 21.62
C ALA A 262 -1.04 -4.03 20.33
N GLY A 263 0.08 -4.75 20.41
CA GLY A 263 0.91 -5.07 19.24
C GLY A 263 0.14 -5.91 18.22
N VAL A 264 0.26 -5.57 16.95
CA VAL A 264 -0.32 -6.30 15.83
C VAL A 264 0.73 -7.23 15.24
N ASP A 265 0.45 -8.52 15.17
CA ASP A 265 1.30 -9.47 14.44
C ASP A 265 1.06 -9.27 12.93
N MET A 266 1.86 -8.39 12.32
CA MET A 266 1.73 -7.99 10.94
C MET A 266 1.93 -9.16 9.97
N GLY A 267 2.86 -10.08 10.30
CA GLY A 267 3.14 -11.28 9.49
C GLY A 267 2.01 -12.29 9.49
N MET A 268 1.11 -12.24 10.46
CA MET A 268 -0.10 -13.06 10.49
C MET A 268 -1.29 -12.45 9.75
N LEU A 269 -1.21 -11.18 9.36
CA LEU A 269 -2.27 -10.53 8.58
C LEU A 269 -2.10 -10.74 7.09
N SER A 270 -0.88 -10.64 6.62
CA SER A 270 -0.46 -10.88 5.24
C SER A 270 0.99 -11.38 5.25
N ASP A 271 1.39 -12.06 4.19
CA ASP A 271 2.79 -12.36 3.90
C ASP A 271 3.57 -11.13 3.38
N HIS A 272 2.90 -9.99 3.24
CA HIS A 272 3.50 -8.69 2.95
C HIS A 272 3.27 -7.70 4.09
N TYR A 273 4.16 -6.72 4.20
CA TYR A 273 4.02 -5.54 5.03
C TYR A 273 3.53 -4.35 4.20
N PRO A 274 2.65 -3.49 4.74
CA PRO A 274 2.27 -2.27 4.05
C PRO A 274 3.47 -1.33 3.91
N VAL A 275 3.55 -0.65 2.78
CA VAL A 275 4.54 0.40 2.50
C VAL A 275 3.82 1.70 2.25
N PHE A 276 4.19 2.77 2.96
CA PHE A 276 3.61 4.07 2.73
C PHE A 276 4.65 5.16 2.48
N VAL A 277 4.19 6.22 1.86
CA VAL A 277 4.95 7.46 1.64
C VAL A 277 4.04 8.64 1.94
N ASP A 278 4.53 9.56 2.75
CA ASP A 278 3.91 10.85 3.02
C ASP A 278 4.48 11.90 2.10
N VAL A 279 3.63 12.56 1.33
CA VAL A 279 4.03 13.59 0.39
C VAL A 279 3.27 14.89 0.61
N ASN A 280 3.98 16.01 0.42
CA ASN A 280 3.36 17.33 0.23
C ASN A 280 3.44 17.69 -1.25
N ILE A 281 2.33 18.13 -1.82
CA ILE A 281 2.23 18.56 -3.22
C ILE A 281 2.07 20.08 -3.21
N LYS A 282 3.06 20.80 -3.76
CA LYS A 282 2.99 22.28 -3.89
C LYS A 282 1.92 22.64 -4.90
N GLY A 283 0.91 23.39 -4.46
CA GLY A 283 -0.24 23.77 -5.29
C GLY A 283 -1.55 23.13 -4.83
N SER A 284 -1.51 22.03 -4.09
CA SER A 284 -2.69 21.52 -3.41
C SER A 284 -3.12 22.47 -2.29
N ARG A 285 -4.38 22.80 -2.27
CA ARG A 285 -5.11 23.84 -1.53
C ARG A 285 -4.55 24.24 -0.18
N LYS A 286 -4.49 25.55 0.00
CA LYS A 286 -4.52 26.19 1.34
C LYS A 286 -5.87 25.97 2.00
#